data_a26e99481098bae8e908fbb0b9da6579
#
_entry.id   a26e99481098bae8e908fbb0b9da6579
#
_cell.length_a   1.000
_cell.length_b   1.000
_cell.length_c   1.000
_cell.angle_alpha   90.00
_cell.angle_beta   90.00
_cell.angle_gamma   90.00
#
_symmetry.space_group_name_H-M   'P 1'
#
loop_
_entity.id
_entity.type
_entity.pdbx_description
1 polymer ?
#
loop_
_entity_poly.entity_id
_entity_poly.type
_entity_poly.pdbx_seq_one_letter_code
_entity_poly.pdbx_strand_id
1 'polypeptide(L)'
;MSTTYILGSINESRGSNYDFVPEGPLAGLQKPVPSVTNLIYPHLTWSTLWFTLLCVFVALNLKHMPFIWHLRLVNAFRFILRTQRPVVPLTPAHIFQPIITSSSAQLMEIDFNMHKSNSSYFADVDIARTHLVCTLFAKGIEKMRGGTAAYTGSKKPVFGLALGGVSCNFKREVRPYEEYEIWSKILTWDEKWIYIVTHFVRKDAAKPRKYSLYPEQSPSQSRRNSTDMSSDKDALRRASMDSESSGSSSDCDESKPDRHIFATALSKCVFKSGRRTVSPELMFQMSGLLPSGSSEGEEFDPVTLQGIEAQRLRGLETARLLGGQTQQNLESEFGGADCEALGRHTDGAGIAGVVSTLMQLGRLKKSQLL
;
A
#
# COMPACT_ATOMS: atom_id res chain seq x y z
N MET A 1 -64.14 39.75 19.72
CA MET A 1 -65.16 39.60 20.80
C MET A 1 -64.42 39.37 22.08
N SER A 2 -64.39 40.38 22.84
CA SER A 2 -64.68 40.54 24.27
C SER A 2 -63.55 40.12 25.18
N THR A 3 -62.68 40.98 25.61
CA THR A 3 -62.82 41.91 26.72
C THR A 3 -63.33 41.31 28.04
N THR A 4 -62.50 41.35 29.11
CA THR A 4 -62.93 41.92 30.38
C THR A 4 -61.74 42.11 31.33
N TYR A 5 -61.64 43.30 31.84
CA TYR A 5 -60.86 43.85 32.98
C TYR A 5 -61.40 43.38 34.32
N ILE A 6 -60.62 43.53 35.45
CA ILE A 6 -60.98 44.10 36.78
C ILE A 6 -59.65 44.13 37.58
N LEU A 7 -59.09 45.16 37.91
CA LEU A 7 -59.14 46.33 38.88
C LEU A 7 -59.30 45.96 40.36
N GLY A 8 -58.38 46.49 41.13
CA GLY A 8 -58.54 46.92 42.53
C GLY A 8 -57.65 46.13 43.49
N SER A 9 -57.03 46.75 44.49
CA SER A 9 -57.11 48.00 45.10
C SER A 9 -55.86 48.29 45.95
N ILE A 10 -55.64 49.59 46.14
CA ILE A 10 -54.68 50.27 46.97
C ILE A 10 -54.83 49.90 48.45
N ASN A 11 -53.72 49.88 49.23
CA ASN A 11 -53.69 50.58 50.50
C ASN A 11 -52.27 50.98 50.96
N GLU A 12 -52.17 52.22 51.39
CA GLU A 12 -51.07 52.98 51.95
C GLU A 12 -50.70 52.50 53.36
N SER A 13 -49.40 52.59 53.73
CA SER A 13 -49.03 53.55 54.84
C SER A 13 -47.52 53.47 55.16
N ARG A 14 -46.86 54.59 55.01
CA ARG A 14 -45.96 55.36 55.91
C ARG A 14 -44.84 54.62 56.65
N GLY A 15 -43.61 55.16 56.45
CA GLY A 15 -42.58 55.20 57.47
C GLY A 15 -41.17 55.47 56.90
N SER A 16 -40.80 56.76 57.00
CA SER A 16 -39.50 57.32 56.69
C SER A 16 -38.30 56.60 57.34
N ASN A 17 -37.20 56.48 56.66
CA ASN A 17 -35.92 57.12 57.08
C ASN A 17 -34.90 56.94 55.96
N TYR A 18 -34.33 58.06 55.57
CA TYR A 18 -33.24 58.17 54.62
C TYR A 18 -31.92 57.92 55.33
N ASP A 19 -31.16 56.93 54.89
CA ASP A 19 -29.70 56.90 55.06
C ASP A 19 -29.05 56.79 53.69
N PHE A 20 -28.45 57.92 53.34
CA PHE A 20 -27.69 58.06 52.07
C PHE A 20 -26.32 57.46 52.27
N VAL A 21 -26.04 56.29 51.59
CA VAL A 21 -24.72 55.76 51.44
C VAL A 21 -24.29 55.97 50.00
N PRO A 22 -23.13 56.59 49.73
CA PRO A 22 -22.70 56.89 48.37
C PRO A 22 -22.19 55.53 47.71
N GLU A 23 -22.85 55.19 46.64
CA GLU A 23 -22.36 54.12 45.73
C GLU A 23 -21.06 54.54 45.07
N GLY A 24 -19.98 53.89 45.46
CA GLY A 24 -18.69 53.93 44.73
C GLY A 24 -18.78 53.13 43.41
N PRO A 25 -18.22 53.64 42.30
CA PRO A 25 -18.35 53.04 41.02
C PRO A 25 -17.23 51.96 40.80
N LEU A 26 -17.37 50.76 41.31
CA LEU A 26 -16.50 49.63 40.98
C LEU A 26 -17.11 48.23 41.29
N ALA A 27 -18.39 48.04 41.06
CA ALA A 27 -19.04 46.73 41.17
C ALA A 27 -19.64 46.31 39.81
N GLY A 28 -18.79 46.19 38.83
CA GLY A 28 -19.24 45.71 37.55
C GLY A 28 -18.05 45.29 36.68
N LEU A 29 -17.69 44.02 36.71
CA LEU A 29 -17.01 43.26 35.62
C LEU A 29 -16.12 42.13 36.17
N GLN A 30 -16.70 41.29 37.02
CA GLN A 30 -16.18 39.91 37.07
C GLN A 30 -17.21 39.00 36.38
N LYS A 31 -17.09 38.88 35.04
CA LYS A 31 -17.68 37.75 34.37
C LYS A 31 -16.96 36.53 34.95
N PRO A 32 -17.66 35.50 35.45
CA PRO A 32 -17.03 34.31 35.94
C PRO A 32 -16.26 33.72 34.75
N VAL A 33 -14.95 33.54 34.88
CA VAL A 33 -14.14 32.83 33.93
C VAL A 33 -14.74 31.43 33.84
N PRO A 34 -15.26 30.99 32.68
CA PRO A 34 -15.85 29.68 32.57
C PRO A 34 -14.78 28.66 32.94
N SER A 35 -15.05 27.83 33.91
CA SER A 35 -14.20 26.71 34.26
C SER A 35 -13.93 25.89 33.01
N VAL A 36 -12.69 25.49 32.78
CA VAL A 36 -12.28 24.66 31.63
C VAL A 36 -13.18 23.42 31.48
N THR A 37 -13.70 22.93 32.61
CA THR A 37 -14.70 21.86 32.63
C THR A 37 -16.02 22.27 31.95
N ASN A 38 -16.48 23.51 32.08
CA ASN A 38 -17.72 23.99 31.45
C ASN A 38 -17.54 24.27 29.93
N LEU A 39 -16.30 24.34 29.45
CA LEU A 39 -16.01 24.52 28.02
C LEU A 39 -16.04 23.17 27.28
N ILE A 40 -15.72 22.08 27.95
CA ILE A 40 -15.60 20.74 27.36
C ILE A 40 -16.91 19.96 27.47
N TYR A 41 -17.63 20.08 28.59
CA TYR A 41 -18.82 19.27 28.88
C TYR A 41 -20.10 19.57 28.06
N PRO A 42 -20.40 20.76 27.59
CA PRO A 42 -21.64 20.98 26.84
C PRO A 42 -21.64 20.40 25.44
N HIS A 43 -20.46 20.00 24.93
CA HIS A 43 -20.33 19.38 23.59
C HIS A 43 -20.21 17.85 23.61
N LEU A 44 -20.05 17.25 24.79
CA LEU A 44 -19.97 15.80 24.93
C LEU A 44 -21.38 15.20 25.09
N THR A 45 -22.20 15.37 24.06
CA THR A 45 -23.47 14.68 23.97
C THR A 45 -23.24 13.21 23.63
N TRP A 46 -24.19 12.34 23.99
CA TRP A 46 -24.13 10.91 23.64
C TRP A 46 -23.93 10.69 22.12
N SER A 47 -24.51 11.58 21.31
CA SER A 47 -24.34 11.56 19.86
C SER A 47 -22.92 11.90 19.40
N THR A 48 -22.26 12.89 20.02
CA THR A 48 -20.86 13.23 19.67
C THR A 48 -19.89 12.12 20.07
N LEU A 49 -20.13 11.44 21.18
CA LEU A 49 -19.35 10.28 21.59
C LEU A 49 -19.46 9.15 20.53
N TRP A 50 -20.67 8.78 20.14
CA TRP A 50 -20.89 7.75 19.12
C TRP A 50 -20.31 8.15 17.76
N PHE A 51 -20.46 9.41 17.37
CA PHE A 51 -19.88 9.90 16.12
C PHE A 51 -18.34 9.82 16.15
N THR A 52 -17.72 10.20 17.26
CA THR A 52 -16.27 10.11 17.44
C THR A 52 -15.80 8.65 17.39
N LEU A 53 -16.48 7.74 18.10
CA LEU A 53 -16.17 6.31 18.05
C LEU A 53 -16.31 5.75 16.64
N LEU A 54 -17.35 6.15 15.90
CA LEU A 54 -17.53 5.76 14.51
C LEU A 54 -16.39 6.29 13.62
N CYS A 55 -16.00 7.54 13.77
CA CYS A 55 -14.89 8.12 13.02
C CYS A 55 -13.57 7.40 13.31
N VAL A 56 -13.30 7.09 14.56
CA VAL A 56 -12.12 6.30 14.96
C VAL A 56 -12.18 4.89 14.36
N PHE A 57 -13.33 4.22 14.45
CA PHE A 57 -13.51 2.89 13.86
C PHE A 57 -13.27 2.92 12.34
N VAL A 58 -13.84 3.89 11.62
CA VAL A 58 -13.63 4.05 10.17
C VAL A 58 -12.15 4.32 9.87
N ALA A 59 -11.49 5.19 10.63
CA ALA A 59 -10.07 5.51 10.42
C ALA A 59 -9.16 4.30 10.62
N LEU A 60 -9.43 3.49 11.66
CA LEU A 60 -8.68 2.26 11.96
C LEU A 60 -8.94 1.13 10.96
N ASN A 61 -10.07 1.18 10.23
CA ASN A 61 -10.48 0.15 9.27
C ASN A 61 -10.63 0.67 7.84
N LEU A 62 -9.96 1.78 7.52
CA LEU A 62 -10.14 2.49 6.25
C LEU A 62 -9.93 1.59 5.02
N LYS A 63 -8.99 0.64 5.09
CA LYS A 63 -8.69 -0.31 4.01
C LYS A 63 -9.89 -1.14 3.57
N HIS A 64 -10.81 -1.45 4.52
CA HIS A 64 -12.00 -2.29 4.30
C HIS A 64 -13.30 -1.50 4.15
N MET A 65 -13.23 -0.17 4.21
CA MET A 65 -14.42 0.64 3.95
C MET A 65 -14.91 0.45 2.51
N PRO A 66 -16.22 0.59 2.27
CA PRO A 66 -16.81 0.49 0.93
C PRO A 66 -16.03 1.34 -0.07
N PHE A 67 -15.80 0.80 -1.26
CA PHE A 67 -15.09 1.43 -2.39
C PHE A 67 -13.58 1.67 -2.19
N ILE A 68 -12.99 1.52 -1.02
CA ILE A 68 -11.55 1.72 -0.82
C ILE A 68 -10.71 0.72 -1.64
N TRP A 69 -11.15 -0.53 -1.74
CA TRP A 69 -10.51 -1.50 -2.63
C TRP A 69 -10.48 -0.99 -4.09
N HIS A 70 -11.57 -0.39 -4.57
CA HIS A 70 -11.62 0.20 -5.91
C HIS A 70 -10.66 1.40 -6.05
N LEU A 71 -10.56 2.25 -5.02
CA LEU A 71 -9.61 3.37 -5.01
C LEU A 71 -8.16 2.87 -5.05
N ARG A 72 -7.85 1.78 -4.34
CA ARG A 72 -6.53 1.13 -4.40
C ARG A 72 -6.22 0.61 -5.82
N LEU A 73 -7.19 -0.01 -6.50
CA LEU A 73 -7.06 -0.39 -7.91
C LEU A 73 -6.89 0.83 -8.81
N VAL A 74 -7.69 1.88 -8.62
CA VAL A 74 -7.56 3.13 -9.38
C VAL A 74 -6.18 3.73 -9.18
N ASN A 75 -5.61 3.68 -7.97
CA ASN A 75 -4.23 4.11 -7.70
C ASN A 75 -3.25 3.35 -8.60
N ALA A 76 -3.33 2.02 -8.68
CA ALA A 76 -2.46 1.23 -9.55
C ALA A 76 -2.67 1.56 -11.03
N PHE A 77 -3.92 1.54 -11.52
CA PHE A 77 -4.21 1.73 -12.95
C PHE A 77 -3.97 3.15 -13.44
N ARG A 78 -4.24 4.16 -12.62
CA ARG A 78 -4.10 5.56 -13.07
C ARG A 78 -2.74 6.13 -12.77
N PHE A 79 -2.24 5.91 -11.56
CA PHE A 79 -1.03 6.59 -11.14
C PHE A 79 0.22 5.85 -11.59
N ILE A 80 0.29 4.52 -11.45
CA ILE A 80 1.45 3.76 -11.90
C ILE A 80 1.53 3.76 -13.42
N LEU A 81 0.40 3.57 -14.14
CA LEU A 81 0.42 3.58 -15.60
C LEU A 81 0.71 4.95 -16.21
N ARG A 82 0.32 6.04 -15.58
CA ARG A 82 0.31 7.36 -16.21
C ARG A 82 1.20 8.40 -15.55
N THR A 83 1.17 8.53 -14.22
CA THR A 83 1.80 9.64 -13.50
C THR A 83 3.00 9.24 -12.65
N GLN A 84 3.08 7.99 -12.23
CA GLN A 84 4.16 7.45 -11.40
C GLN A 84 4.98 6.40 -12.15
N ARG A 85 5.25 6.67 -13.43
CA ARG A 85 6.13 5.79 -14.21
C ARG A 85 7.54 5.86 -13.65
N PRO A 86 8.25 4.71 -13.59
CA PRO A 86 9.65 4.74 -13.21
C PRO A 86 10.45 5.61 -14.19
N VAL A 87 11.42 6.35 -13.65
CA VAL A 87 12.33 7.18 -14.44
C VAL A 87 13.28 6.30 -15.25
N VAL A 88 13.70 5.18 -14.65
CA VAL A 88 14.58 4.20 -15.30
C VAL A 88 13.77 3.41 -16.33
N PRO A 89 14.25 3.31 -17.57
CA PRO A 89 13.58 2.52 -18.60
C PRO A 89 13.59 1.03 -18.23
N LEU A 90 12.48 0.36 -18.52
CA LEU A 90 12.36 -1.08 -18.34
C LEU A 90 13.29 -1.81 -19.32
N THR A 91 13.97 -2.82 -18.83
CA THR A 91 14.84 -3.72 -19.58
C THR A 91 14.43 -5.17 -19.32
N PRO A 92 14.87 -6.15 -20.13
CA PRO A 92 14.62 -7.57 -19.90
C PRO A 92 15.01 -8.07 -18.51
N ALA A 93 16.07 -7.53 -17.92
CA ALA A 93 16.54 -7.89 -16.58
C ALA A 93 15.51 -7.62 -15.46
N HIS A 94 14.49 -6.81 -15.72
CA HIS A 94 13.45 -6.46 -14.73
C HIS A 94 12.28 -7.46 -14.70
N ILE A 95 12.18 -8.41 -15.67
CA ILE A 95 11.02 -9.30 -15.84
C ILE A 95 10.70 -10.08 -14.55
N PHE A 96 11.72 -10.62 -13.90
CA PHE A 96 11.56 -11.49 -12.72
C PHE A 96 11.79 -10.77 -11.39
N GLN A 97 12.02 -9.47 -11.42
CA GLN A 97 12.20 -8.68 -10.19
C GLN A 97 10.87 -8.43 -9.49
N PRO A 98 10.83 -8.51 -8.16
CA PRO A 98 9.61 -8.27 -7.41
C PRO A 98 9.29 -6.78 -7.29
N ILE A 99 7.99 -6.48 -7.32
CA ILE A 99 7.45 -5.24 -6.76
C ILE A 99 7.05 -5.47 -5.32
N ILE A 100 7.32 -4.52 -4.45
CA ILE A 100 7.04 -4.62 -3.03
C ILE A 100 5.96 -3.60 -2.67
N THR A 101 4.88 -4.08 -2.05
CA THR A 101 3.87 -3.23 -1.44
C THR A 101 3.80 -3.51 0.05
N SER A 102 3.37 -2.54 0.85
CA SER A 102 3.24 -2.69 2.30
C SER A 102 1.80 -2.54 2.72
N SER A 103 1.37 -3.33 3.69
CA SER A 103 0.02 -3.30 4.22
C SER A 103 0.02 -3.67 5.71
N SER A 104 -1.14 -3.59 6.35
CA SER A 104 -1.35 -4.05 7.73
C SER A 104 -2.68 -4.77 7.85
N ALA A 105 -2.77 -5.70 8.82
CA ALA A 105 -4.01 -6.42 9.10
C ALA A 105 -4.93 -5.57 9.96
N GLN A 106 -5.92 -4.90 9.36
CA GLN A 106 -6.89 -4.09 10.08
C GLN A 106 -7.95 -4.94 10.77
N LEU A 107 -8.65 -4.39 11.75
CA LEU A 107 -9.59 -5.14 12.59
C LEU A 107 -10.67 -5.88 11.79
N MET A 108 -11.19 -5.29 10.71
CA MET A 108 -12.18 -5.94 9.85
C MET A 108 -11.62 -7.08 8.99
N GLU A 109 -10.31 -7.28 8.98
CA GLU A 109 -9.66 -8.45 8.35
C GLU A 109 -9.45 -9.60 9.35
N ILE A 110 -9.68 -9.35 10.63
CA ILE A 110 -9.39 -10.31 11.68
C ILE A 110 -10.58 -11.25 11.84
N ASP A 111 -10.29 -12.54 11.87
CA ASP A 111 -11.28 -13.58 12.12
C ASP A 111 -11.47 -13.87 13.62
N PHE A 112 -12.30 -14.84 13.94
CA PHE A 112 -12.58 -15.24 15.31
C PHE A 112 -11.37 -15.86 16.05
N ASN A 113 -10.33 -16.29 15.32
CA ASN A 113 -9.07 -16.75 15.90
C ASN A 113 -8.12 -15.61 16.26
N MET A 114 -8.56 -14.37 16.09
CA MET A 114 -7.76 -13.16 16.33
C MET A 114 -6.56 -13.01 15.38
N HIS A 115 -6.65 -13.56 14.17
CA HIS A 115 -5.65 -13.44 13.12
C HIS A 115 -6.26 -12.94 11.83
N LYS A 116 -5.41 -12.45 10.91
CA LYS A 116 -5.85 -12.06 9.57
C LYS A 116 -6.54 -13.23 8.88
N SER A 117 -7.81 -13.04 8.49
CA SER A 117 -8.62 -14.07 7.83
C SER A 117 -8.02 -14.45 6.47
N ASN A 118 -8.07 -15.73 6.13
CA ASN A 118 -7.50 -16.25 4.89
C ASN A 118 -8.08 -15.57 3.64
N SER A 119 -9.35 -15.22 3.65
CA SER A 119 -10.01 -14.53 2.54
C SER A 119 -9.46 -13.13 2.29
N SER A 120 -9.03 -12.42 3.32
CA SER A 120 -8.54 -11.05 3.22
C SER A 120 -7.17 -10.93 2.51
N TYR A 121 -6.40 -12.03 2.47
CA TYR A 121 -5.14 -12.06 1.69
C TYR A 121 -5.38 -11.87 0.20
N PHE A 122 -6.49 -12.40 -0.35
CA PHE A 122 -6.75 -12.31 -1.78
C PHE A 122 -7.01 -10.90 -2.26
N ALA A 123 -7.64 -10.06 -1.44
CA ALA A 123 -7.80 -8.63 -1.75
C ALA A 123 -6.44 -7.91 -1.88
N ASP A 124 -5.50 -8.26 -1.02
CA ASP A 124 -4.14 -7.71 -1.06
C ASP A 124 -3.35 -8.28 -2.25
N VAL A 125 -3.52 -9.57 -2.57
CA VAL A 125 -2.92 -10.19 -3.77
C VAL A 125 -3.40 -9.49 -5.03
N ASP A 126 -4.69 -9.16 -5.12
CA ASP A 126 -5.25 -8.44 -6.28
C ASP A 126 -4.60 -7.08 -6.47
N ILE A 127 -4.42 -6.33 -5.40
CA ILE A 127 -3.77 -5.02 -5.45
C ILE A 127 -2.29 -5.16 -5.83
N ALA A 128 -1.55 -6.04 -5.15
CA ALA A 128 -0.11 -6.23 -5.39
C ALA A 128 0.17 -6.70 -6.82
N ARG A 129 -0.63 -7.65 -7.33
CA ARG A 129 -0.58 -8.13 -8.71
C ARG A 129 -0.85 -7.02 -9.71
N THR A 130 -1.83 -6.15 -9.42
CA THR A 130 -2.14 -5.01 -10.28
C THR A 130 -0.98 -4.03 -10.32
N HIS A 131 -0.34 -3.74 -9.19
CA HIS A 131 0.87 -2.91 -9.15
C HIS A 131 1.98 -3.50 -10.02
N LEU A 132 2.27 -4.80 -9.92
CA LEU A 132 3.27 -5.47 -10.72
C LEU A 132 2.97 -5.36 -12.21
N VAL A 133 1.75 -5.71 -12.62
CA VAL A 133 1.34 -5.70 -14.04
C VAL A 133 1.35 -4.27 -14.60
N CYS A 134 0.87 -3.28 -13.85
CA CYS A 134 0.90 -1.89 -14.28
C CYS A 134 2.32 -1.35 -14.40
N THR A 135 3.27 -1.83 -13.58
CA THR A 135 4.68 -1.42 -13.66
C THR A 135 5.36 -2.04 -14.89
N LEU A 136 5.28 -3.35 -15.05
CA LEU A 136 6.01 -4.05 -16.11
C LEU A 136 5.39 -3.84 -17.50
N PHE A 137 4.06 -3.79 -17.59
CA PHE A 137 3.34 -3.79 -18.86
C PHE A 137 2.73 -2.43 -19.24
N ALA A 138 3.16 -1.33 -18.60
CA ALA A 138 2.62 0.01 -18.89
C ALA A 138 2.60 0.34 -20.37
N LYS A 139 3.73 0.16 -21.08
CA LYS A 139 3.85 0.42 -22.53
C LYS A 139 2.97 -0.53 -23.36
N GLY A 140 2.94 -1.82 -23.02
CA GLY A 140 2.11 -2.81 -23.70
C GLY A 140 0.61 -2.54 -23.53
N ILE A 141 0.18 -2.19 -22.32
CA ILE A 141 -1.19 -1.81 -22.02
C ILE A 141 -1.58 -0.55 -22.82
N GLU A 142 -0.69 0.43 -22.90
CA GLU A 142 -0.92 1.66 -23.67
C GLU A 142 -1.06 1.36 -25.17
N LYS A 143 -0.16 0.55 -25.72
CA LYS A 143 -0.25 0.09 -27.13
C LYS A 143 -1.53 -0.68 -27.38
N MET A 144 -1.93 -1.61 -26.50
CA MET A 144 -3.20 -2.35 -26.62
C MET A 144 -4.43 -1.44 -26.59
N ARG A 145 -4.38 -0.34 -25.85
CA ARG A 145 -5.45 0.64 -25.76
C ARG A 145 -5.45 1.64 -26.92
N GLY A 146 -4.65 1.42 -27.96
CA GLY A 146 -4.56 2.25 -29.14
C GLY A 146 -3.61 3.44 -29.04
N GLY A 147 -2.76 3.49 -27.99
CA GLY A 147 -1.81 4.57 -27.78
C GLY A 147 -2.49 5.94 -27.71
N THR A 148 -1.85 6.96 -28.26
CA THR A 148 -2.41 8.33 -28.38
C THR A 148 -3.64 8.40 -29.26
N ALA A 149 -3.79 7.51 -30.24
CA ALA A 149 -4.94 7.46 -31.13
C ALA A 149 -6.25 7.02 -30.44
N ALA A 150 -6.17 6.32 -29.31
CA ALA A 150 -7.34 5.92 -28.53
C ALA A 150 -8.09 7.12 -27.92
N TYR A 151 -7.45 8.27 -27.83
CA TYR A 151 -8.06 9.51 -27.29
C TYR A 151 -8.90 10.26 -28.32
N THR A 152 -8.81 9.91 -29.59
CA THR A 152 -9.50 10.62 -30.69
C THR A 152 -10.88 10.06 -31.04
N GLY A 153 -11.45 9.20 -30.22
CA GLY A 153 -12.92 9.02 -30.24
C GLY A 153 -13.48 7.77 -30.88
N SER A 154 -12.67 6.84 -31.36
CA SER A 154 -13.18 5.59 -31.94
C SER A 154 -12.91 4.41 -31.04
N LYS A 155 -13.94 3.65 -30.67
CA LYS A 155 -13.95 2.38 -29.91
C LYS A 155 -12.77 2.14 -28.96
N LYS A 156 -12.94 2.48 -27.68
CA LYS A 156 -11.95 2.24 -26.62
C LYS A 156 -11.62 0.75 -26.49
N PRO A 157 -10.42 0.29 -26.84
CA PRO A 157 -10.04 -1.08 -26.57
C PRO A 157 -9.94 -1.27 -25.04
N VAL A 158 -10.55 -2.34 -24.55
CA VAL A 158 -10.61 -2.65 -23.12
C VAL A 158 -9.48 -3.61 -22.81
N PHE A 159 -8.46 -3.12 -22.08
CA PHE A 159 -7.48 -4.00 -21.46
C PHE A 159 -8.07 -4.63 -20.20
N GLY A 160 -7.84 -5.92 -20.01
CA GLY A 160 -8.21 -6.66 -18.82
C GLY A 160 -7.14 -7.66 -18.46
N LEU A 161 -6.96 -7.87 -17.15
CA LEU A 161 -6.24 -8.99 -16.59
C LEU A 161 -7.24 -9.87 -15.88
N ALA A 162 -7.51 -11.06 -16.42
CA ALA A 162 -8.45 -11.99 -15.81
C ALA A 162 -7.69 -13.04 -14.99
N LEU A 163 -8.11 -13.24 -13.75
CA LEU A 163 -7.61 -14.30 -12.87
C LEU A 163 -8.23 -15.62 -13.30
N GLY A 164 -7.40 -16.60 -13.64
CA GLY A 164 -7.82 -17.97 -13.99
C GLY A 164 -7.80 -18.91 -12.78
N GLY A 165 -6.99 -18.59 -11.79
CA GLY A 165 -6.87 -19.37 -10.56
C GLY A 165 -5.86 -18.74 -9.62
N VAL A 166 -6.03 -18.99 -8.32
CA VAL A 166 -5.11 -18.61 -7.28
C VAL A 166 -5.01 -19.72 -6.26
N SER A 167 -3.80 -20.09 -5.89
CA SER A 167 -3.49 -20.97 -4.77
C SER A 167 -2.77 -20.16 -3.72
N CYS A 168 -3.11 -20.35 -2.45
CA CYS A 168 -2.45 -19.67 -1.34
C CYS A 168 -2.16 -20.68 -0.24
N ASN A 169 -0.92 -20.72 0.21
CA ASN A 169 -0.50 -21.49 1.36
C ASN A 169 -0.19 -20.54 2.50
N PHE A 170 -0.85 -20.75 3.64
CA PHE A 170 -0.70 -19.96 4.85
C PHE A 170 0.23 -20.71 5.80
N LYS A 171 1.38 -20.12 6.11
CA LYS A 171 2.40 -20.71 6.98
C LYS A 171 2.34 -20.19 8.40
N ARG A 172 2.02 -18.92 8.54
CA ARG A 172 2.01 -18.21 9.81
C ARG A 172 0.87 -17.22 9.86
N GLU A 173 0.48 -16.93 11.07
CA GLU A 173 -0.57 -16.00 11.40
C GLU A 173 -0.05 -14.56 11.37
N VAL A 174 -0.87 -13.64 10.87
CA VAL A 174 -0.65 -12.20 10.96
C VAL A 174 -1.59 -11.66 12.03
N ARG A 175 -1.03 -11.00 13.04
CA ARG A 175 -1.78 -10.47 14.18
C ARG A 175 -2.54 -9.19 13.81
N PRO A 176 -3.55 -8.79 14.60
CA PRO A 176 -4.22 -7.52 14.41
C PRO A 176 -3.22 -6.35 14.35
N TYR A 177 -3.39 -5.49 13.34
CA TYR A 177 -2.53 -4.34 13.06
C TYR A 177 -1.05 -4.66 12.79
N GLU A 178 -0.65 -5.93 12.71
CA GLU A 178 0.69 -6.29 12.29
C GLU A 178 0.93 -5.84 10.85
N GLU A 179 2.04 -5.16 10.64
CA GLU A 179 2.49 -4.71 9.33
C GLU A 179 3.24 -5.81 8.60
N TYR A 180 2.98 -5.93 7.31
CA TYR A 180 3.64 -6.89 6.43
C TYR A 180 3.93 -6.27 5.06
N GLU A 181 4.86 -6.90 4.37
CA GLU A 181 5.20 -6.60 2.98
C GLU A 181 4.67 -7.68 2.06
N ILE A 182 4.33 -7.28 0.86
CA ILE A 182 3.81 -8.16 -0.18
C ILE A 182 4.76 -8.04 -1.36
N TRP A 183 5.48 -9.13 -1.62
CA TRP A 183 6.48 -9.23 -2.68
C TRP A 183 5.88 -10.01 -3.83
N SER A 184 5.57 -9.34 -4.94
CA SER A 184 4.97 -9.96 -6.12
C SER A 184 5.93 -9.90 -7.29
N LYS A 185 6.18 -11.05 -7.95
CA LYS A 185 7.02 -11.14 -9.15
C LYS A 185 6.40 -12.09 -10.17
N ILE A 186 6.81 -11.93 -11.44
CA ILE A 186 6.52 -12.94 -12.46
C ILE A 186 7.30 -14.20 -12.10
N LEU A 187 6.63 -15.33 -12.05
CA LEU A 187 7.27 -16.63 -11.92
C LEU A 187 7.62 -17.19 -13.31
N THR A 188 6.63 -17.19 -14.20
CA THR A 188 6.76 -17.72 -15.56
C THR A 188 5.54 -17.36 -16.41
N TRP A 189 5.57 -17.74 -17.67
CA TRP A 189 4.42 -17.66 -18.58
C TRP A 189 4.47 -18.79 -19.61
N ASP A 190 3.28 -19.11 -20.14
CA ASP A 190 3.09 -19.99 -21.30
C ASP A 190 2.38 -19.25 -22.45
N GLU A 191 1.88 -19.93 -23.45
CA GLU A 191 1.20 -19.32 -24.61
C GLU A 191 -0.02 -18.50 -24.22
N LYS A 192 -0.69 -18.85 -23.12
CA LYS A 192 -1.96 -18.25 -22.68
C LYS A 192 -1.87 -17.57 -21.31
N TRP A 193 -1.14 -18.17 -20.38
CA TRP A 193 -1.17 -17.80 -18.97
C TRP A 193 0.12 -17.13 -18.54
N ILE A 194 -0.02 -16.14 -17.65
CA ILE A 194 1.06 -15.58 -16.87
C ILE A 194 0.89 -16.01 -15.43
N TYR A 195 1.96 -16.49 -14.81
CA TYR A 195 2.00 -16.97 -13.45
C TYR A 195 2.74 -15.95 -12.59
N ILE A 196 2.08 -15.50 -11.52
CA ILE A 196 2.59 -14.49 -10.60
C ILE A 196 2.66 -15.11 -9.22
N VAL A 197 3.84 -15.13 -8.62
CA VAL A 197 4.04 -15.53 -7.24
C VAL A 197 4.04 -14.31 -6.34
N THR A 198 3.35 -14.42 -5.21
CA THR A 198 3.21 -13.35 -4.22
C THR A 198 3.50 -13.90 -2.83
N HIS A 199 4.50 -13.34 -2.17
CA HIS A 199 4.88 -13.68 -0.80
C HIS A 199 4.42 -12.58 0.16
N PHE A 200 3.78 -12.99 1.24
CA PHE A 200 3.50 -12.14 2.39
C PHE A 200 4.62 -12.32 3.39
N VAL A 201 5.35 -11.26 3.68
CA VAL A 201 6.60 -11.31 4.44
C VAL A 201 6.50 -10.32 5.61
N ARG A 202 7.11 -10.66 6.73
CA ARG A 202 7.21 -9.74 7.86
C ARG A 202 7.90 -8.46 7.44
N LYS A 203 7.37 -7.32 7.83
CA LYS A 203 7.95 -6.01 7.52
C LYS A 203 9.43 -5.97 7.94
N ASP A 204 10.26 -5.38 7.10
CA ASP A 204 11.70 -5.21 7.27
C ASP A 204 12.51 -6.52 7.47
N ALA A 205 11.91 -7.69 7.28
CA ALA A 205 12.60 -8.96 7.38
C ALA A 205 13.60 -9.19 6.24
N ALA A 206 13.34 -8.63 5.08
CA ALA A 206 14.22 -8.67 3.93
C ALA A 206 14.34 -7.28 3.32
N LYS A 207 15.57 -6.82 3.12
CA LYS A 207 15.85 -5.51 2.50
C LYS A 207 16.53 -5.75 1.17
N PRO A 208 15.90 -5.35 0.04
CA PRO A 208 16.55 -5.43 -1.26
C PRO A 208 17.85 -4.64 -1.26
N ARG A 209 18.87 -5.18 -1.91
CA ARG A 209 20.16 -4.50 -2.08
C ARG A 209 20.01 -3.19 -2.86
N LYS A 210 19.09 -3.17 -3.83
CA LYS A 210 18.87 -2.03 -4.72
C LYS A 210 17.43 -2.05 -5.25
N TYR A 211 16.87 -0.85 -5.47
CA TYR A 211 15.61 -0.67 -6.19
C TYR A 211 15.93 -0.20 -7.62
N SER A 212 15.81 -1.10 -8.59
CA SER A 212 16.29 -0.88 -9.96
C SER A 212 15.53 0.20 -10.71
N LEU A 213 14.20 0.26 -10.54
CA LEU A 213 13.35 1.25 -11.20
C LEU A 213 13.18 2.56 -10.43
N TYR A 214 13.45 2.52 -9.12
CA TYR A 214 13.29 3.66 -8.21
C TYR A 214 14.56 3.83 -7.35
N PRO A 215 15.69 4.24 -7.95
CA PRO A 215 16.96 4.33 -7.24
C PRO A 215 16.94 5.22 -6.00
N GLU A 216 16.07 6.23 -5.99
CA GLU A 216 15.84 7.15 -4.87
C GLU A 216 15.32 6.46 -3.61
N GLN A 217 14.70 5.27 -3.75
CA GLN A 217 14.22 4.47 -2.62
C GLN A 217 15.34 3.62 -1.98
N SER A 218 16.53 3.58 -2.58
CA SER A 218 17.65 2.77 -2.09
C SER A 218 18.35 3.44 -0.90
N PRO A 219 18.61 2.73 0.22
CA PRO A 219 19.06 3.33 1.48
C PRO A 219 20.48 3.91 1.46
N SER A 220 21.24 3.77 0.39
CA SER A 220 22.69 3.99 0.40
C SER A 220 23.18 5.36 -0.07
N GLN A 221 22.33 6.31 -0.46
CA GLN A 221 22.80 7.64 -0.90
C GLN A 221 22.58 8.77 0.11
N SER A 222 21.69 8.60 1.09
CA SER A 222 21.40 9.67 2.07
C SER A 222 22.43 9.82 3.18
N ARG A 223 23.42 8.91 3.31
CA ARG A 223 24.43 8.96 4.38
C ARG A 223 25.80 9.48 3.96
N ARG A 224 26.03 9.79 2.69
CA ARG A 224 27.35 10.28 2.24
C ARG A 224 27.51 11.79 2.22
N ASN A 225 26.45 12.58 2.42
CA ASN A 225 26.53 14.05 2.37
C ASN A 225 26.40 14.75 3.72
N SER A 226 26.45 14.04 4.83
CA SER A 226 26.49 14.68 6.15
C SER A 226 27.29 13.84 7.12
N THR A 227 28.59 13.86 6.99
CA THR A 227 29.55 13.80 8.10
C THR A 227 30.97 13.70 7.56
N ASP A 228 31.54 14.81 7.28
CA ASP A 228 32.96 14.93 7.52
C ASP A 228 33.18 15.73 8.80
N MET A 229 34.13 15.28 9.58
CA MET A 229 34.72 15.87 10.79
C MET A 229 33.94 15.62 12.10
N SER A 230 34.05 14.40 12.64
CA SER A 230 34.55 14.25 14.03
C SER A 230 34.61 12.77 14.42
N SER A 231 35.77 12.40 14.96
CA SER A 231 35.94 11.29 15.92
C SER A 231 36.31 9.91 15.38
N ASP A 232 37.57 9.78 14.97
CA ASP A 232 38.32 8.50 14.88
C ASP A 232 38.64 7.85 16.26
N LYS A 233 38.03 8.33 17.33
CA LYS A 233 38.34 7.83 18.71
C LYS A 233 37.38 6.80 19.26
N ASP A 234 36.21 6.64 18.69
CA ASP A 234 35.21 5.69 19.18
C ASP A 234 35.23 4.32 18.49
N ALA A 235 35.89 4.20 17.35
CA ALA A 235 36.05 2.90 16.65
C ALA A 235 37.06 1.98 17.36
N LEU A 236 38.08 2.56 18.03
CA LEU A 236 39.10 1.77 18.74
C LEU A 236 38.66 1.26 20.10
N ARG A 237 37.58 1.84 20.66
CA ARG A 237 37.07 1.44 21.98
C ARG A 237 36.05 0.28 21.92
N ARG A 238 35.47 0.01 20.75
CA ARG A 238 34.54 -1.13 20.54
C ARG A 238 35.26 -2.43 20.18
N ALA A 239 36.50 -2.37 19.70
CA ALA A 239 37.28 -3.55 19.35
C ALA A 239 37.98 -4.23 20.53
N SER A 240 37.93 -3.67 21.73
CA SER A 240 38.66 -4.20 22.89
C SER A 240 37.76 -4.75 24.03
N MET A 241 36.44 -4.89 23.78
CA MET A 241 35.49 -5.40 24.80
C MET A 241 34.78 -6.70 24.43
N ASP A 242 35.11 -7.35 23.30
CA ASP A 242 34.51 -8.63 22.90
C ASP A 242 35.47 -9.81 23.07
N SER A 243 36.10 -9.90 24.24
CA SER A 243 36.72 -11.14 24.67
C SER A 243 36.33 -11.43 26.13
N GLU A 244 35.57 -12.50 26.26
CA GLU A 244 35.12 -13.17 27.50
C GLU A 244 33.65 -12.97 27.87
N SER A 245 32.78 -13.80 27.30
CA SER A 245 31.87 -14.64 28.12
C SER A 245 31.34 -15.81 27.26
N SER A 246 31.88 -16.96 27.57
CA SER A 246 31.35 -18.26 27.18
C SER A 246 30.04 -18.55 27.90
N GLY A 247 29.03 -19.01 27.17
CA GLY A 247 27.94 -19.71 27.82
C GLY A 247 26.57 -19.60 27.20
N SER A 248 26.17 -20.67 26.60
CA SER A 248 24.87 -21.15 26.16
C SER A 248 24.53 -20.91 24.68
N SER A 249 24.82 -21.95 23.93
CA SER A 249 24.32 -22.24 22.59
C SER A 249 22.80 -22.33 22.59
N SER A 250 22.14 -21.29 22.14
CA SER A 250 20.88 -21.43 21.44
C SER A 250 21.20 -21.16 19.98
N ASP A 251 21.33 -22.22 19.18
CA ASP A 251 21.45 -22.16 17.73
C ASP A 251 20.27 -21.39 17.13
N CYS A 252 20.41 -20.09 17.02
CA CYS A 252 19.59 -19.27 16.19
C CYS A 252 20.08 -19.44 14.74
N ASP A 253 19.56 -20.46 14.08
CA ASP A 253 19.69 -20.65 12.63
C ASP A 253 18.93 -19.50 11.94
N GLU A 254 19.56 -18.33 11.89
CA GLU A 254 19.03 -17.06 11.36
C GLU A 254 18.99 -17.03 9.83
N SER A 255 19.50 -18.08 9.17
CA SER A 255 19.78 -18.10 7.73
C SER A 255 18.64 -18.59 6.83
N LYS A 256 17.51 -19.07 7.39
CA LYS A 256 16.40 -19.58 6.55
C LYS A 256 15.40 -18.48 6.25
N PRO A 257 15.28 -18.00 4.98
CA PRO A 257 14.30 -16.98 4.56
C PRO A 257 12.85 -17.38 4.85
N ASP A 258 12.60 -18.67 5.04
CA ASP A 258 11.32 -19.27 5.35
C ASP A 258 10.68 -18.79 6.66
N ARG A 259 11.48 -18.37 7.64
CA ARG A 259 10.98 -17.91 8.95
C ARG A 259 10.17 -16.61 8.89
N HIS A 260 10.30 -15.85 7.81
CA HIS A 260 9.69 -14.53 7.68
C HIS A 260 8.44 -14.53 6.77
N ILE A 261 8.14 -15.65 6.13
CA ILE A 261 7.01 -15.78 5.22
C ILE A 261 5.75 -16.14 6.01
N PHE A 262 4.71 -15.30 5.91
CA PHE A 262 3.38 -15.57 6.45
C PHE A 262 2.56 -16.45 5.51
N ALA A 263 2.54 -16.09 4.23
CA ALA A 263 1.81 -16.83 3.21
C ALA A 263 2.46 -16.67 1.85
N THR A 264 2.23 -17.65 0.97
CA THR A 264 2.64 -17.61 -0.44
C THR A 264 1.46 -17.92 -1.32
N ALA A 265 1.19 -17.04 -2.27
CA ALA A 265 0.14 -17.21 -3.27
C ALA A 265 0.74 -17.35 -4.67
N LEU A 266 0.17 -18.25 -5.46
CA LEU A 266 0.42 -18.38 -6.90
C LEU A 266 -0.85 -18.00 -7.65
N SER A 267 -0.76 -16.97 -8.49
CA SER A 267 -1.85 -16.50 -9.33
C SER A 267 -1.59 -16.89 -10.78
N LYS A 268 -2.60 -17.47 -11.43
CA LYS A 268 -2.62 -17.81 -12.84
C LYS A 268 -3.55 -16.84 -13.56
N CYS A 269 -3.00 -15.97 -14.41
CA CYS A 269 -3.75 -14.87 -15.02
C CYS A 269 -3.65 -14.91 -16.54
N VAL A 270 -4.57 -14.23 -17.21
CA VAL A 270 -4.59 -14.09 -18.66
C VAL A 270 -4.85 -12.63 -19.06
N PHE A 271 -4.09 -12.15 -20.03
CA PHE A 271 -4.34 -10.83 -20.62
C PHE A 271 -5.53 -10.90 -21.58
N LYS A 272 -6.38 -9.89 -21.51
CA LYS A 272 -7.58 -9.76 -22.35
C LYS A 272 -7.61 -8.40 -23.06
N SER A 273 -8.00 -8.46 -24.34
CA SER A 273 -8.41 -7.28 -25.11
C SER A 273 -9.87 -7.46 -25.49
N GLY A 274 -10.76 -6.92 -24.64
CA GLY A 274 -12.18 -7.24 -24.71
C GLY A 274 -12.41 -8.74 -24.45
N ARG A 275 -12.94 -9.47 -25.45
CA ARG A 275 -13.17 -10.92 -25.36
C ARG A 275 -11.97 -11.77 -25.81
N ARG A 276 -11.01 -11.18 -26.53
CA ARG A 276 -9.84 -11.90 -27.05
C ARG A 276 -8.78 -12.10 -25.96
N THR A 277 -8.15 -13.25 -25.95
CA THR A 277 -6.97 -13.53 -25.14
C THR A 277 -5.74 -13.01 -25.88
N VAL A 278 -4.84 -12.40 -25.15
CA VAL A 278 -3.55 -11.91 -25.63
C VAL A 278 -2.46 -12.74 -24.97
N SER A 279 -1.52 -13.26 -25.75
CA SER A 279 -0.43 -14.05 -25.19
C SER A 279 0.46 -13.18 -24.30
N PRO A 280 0.98 -13.71 -23.20
CA PRO A 280 1.92 -12.98 -22.36
C PRO A 280 3.16 -12.55 -23.12
N GLU A 281 3.67 -13.40 -24.01
CA GLU A 281 4.84 -13.10 -24.84
C GLU A 281 4.64 -11.84 -25.68
N LEU A 282 3.49 -11.72 -26.35
CA LEU A 282 3.14 -10.50 -27.09
C LEU A 282 3.06 -9.27 -26.16
N MET A 283 2.58 -9.44 -24.95
CA MET A 283 2.56 -8.34 -23.96
C MET A 283 3.98 -7.92 -23.55
N PHE A 284 4.91 -8.86 -23.36
CA PHE A 284 6.32 -8.56 -23.12
C PHE A 284 6.96 -7.83 -24.29
N GLN A 285 6.74 -8.30 -25.52
CA GLN A 285 7.21 -7.65 -26.76
C GLN A 285 6.65 -6.21 -26.89
N MET A 286 5.35 -6.03 -26.73
CA MET A 286 4.73 -4.69 -26.76
C MET A 286 5.26 -3.76 -25.67
N SER A 287 5.70 -4.30 -24.55
CA SER A 287 6.29 -3.54 -23.43
C SER A 287 7.77 -3.23 -23.63
N GLY A 288 8.44 -3.82 -24.64
CA GLY A 288 9.88 -3.66 -24.88
C GLY A 288 10.73 -4.48 -23.93
N LEU A 289 10.18 -5.58 -23.39
CA LEU A 289 10.87 -6.50 -22.47
C LEU A 289 11.39 -7.76 -23.15
N LEU A 290 10.85 -8.09 -24.31
CA LEU A 290 11.32 -9.16 -25.20
C LEU A 290 11.43 -8.63 -26.63
N PRO A 291 12.34 -9.20 -27.47
CA PRO A 291 12.48 -8.79 -28.86
C PRO A 291 11.19 -9.02 -29.63
N SER A 292 10.79 -8.03 -30.43
CA SER A 292 9.73 -8.20 -31.43
C SER A 292 10.38 -8.37 -32.79
N GLY A 293 9.94 -9.35 -33.58
CA GLY A 293 10.53 -9.65 -34.89
C GLY A 293 10.49 -8.53 -35.94
N SER A 294 9.95 -7.36 -35.58
CA SER A 294 9.81 -6.18 -36.44
C SER A 294 10.59 -4.94 -35.99
N SER A 295 11.35 -5.02 -34.89
CA SER A 295 12.13 -3.87 -34.38
C SER A 295 13.56 -3.95 -34.87
N GLU A 296 13.84 -3.39 -36.04
CA GLU A 296 15.21 -3.04 -36.44
C GLU A 296 15.69 -1.92 -35.51
N GLY A 297 16.54 -2.26 -34.50
CA GLY A 297 17.22 -1.27 -33.66
C GLY A 297 17.30 -1.52 -32.15
N GLU A 298 16.55 -2.46 -31.57
CA GLU A 298 16.76 -2.83 -30.18
C GLU A 298 17.69 -4.06 -30.10
N GLU A 299 18.97 -3.81 -29.83
CA GLU A 299 19.97 -4.86 -29.62
C GLU A 299 19.79 -5.45 -28.23
N PHE A 300 19.12 -6.61 -28.16
CA PHE A 300 19.01 -7.40 -26.94
C PHE A 300 20.22 -8.30 -26.77
N ASP A 301 20.84 -8.26 -25.59
CA ASP A 301 21.95 -9.16 -25.26
C ASP A 301 21.48 -10.63 -25.29
N PRO A 302 22.09 -11.48 -26.15
CA PRO A 302 21.70 -12.89 -26.27
C PRO A 302 21.84 -13.66 -24.96
N VAL A 303 22.84 -13.34 -24.13
CA VAL A 303 23.08 -13.99 -22.85
C VAL A 303 21.94 -13.73 -21.90
N THR A 304 21.47 -12.48 -21.86
CA THR A 304 20.30 -12.09 -21.04
C THR A 304 19.04 -12.82 -21.49
N LEU A 305 18.80 -12.92 -22.80
CA LEU A 305 17.62 -13.64 -23.33
C LEU A 305 17.67 -15.13 -23.00
N GLN A 306 18.83 -15.77 -23.14
CA GLN A 306 19.00 -17.16 -22.76
C GLN A 306 18.75 -17.40 -21.26
N GLY A 307 19.23 -16.48 -20.42
CA GLY A 307 18.97 -16.51 -18.98
C GLY A 307 17.47 -16.40 -18.64
N ILE A 308 16.75 -15.51 -19.34
CA ILE A 308 15.30 -15.35 -19.20
C ILE A 308 14.56 -16.64 -19.59
N GLU A 309 14.92 -17.25 -20.71
CA GLU A 309 14.28 -18.47 -21.17
C GLU A 309 14.54 -19.64 -20.22
N ALA A 310 15.75 -19.78 -19.72
CA ALA A 310 16.09 -20.80 -18.71
C ALA A 310 15.27 -20.60 -17.43
N GLN A 311 15.12 -19.36 -16.97
CA GLN A 311 14.31 -19.06 -15.80
C GLN A 311 12.81 -19.29 -16.07
N ARG A 312 12.31 -18.93 -17.24
CA ARG A 312 10.94 -19.20 -17.67
C ARG A 312 10.62 -20.69 -17.64
N LEU A 313 11.48 -21.54 -18.22
CA LEU A 313 11.30 -22.99 -18.26
C LEU A 313 11.31 -23.60 -16.85
N ARG A 314 12.26 -23.20 -15.99
CA ARG A 314 12.30 -23.62 -14.59
C ARG A 314 11.02 -23.21 -13.84
N GLY A 315 10.54 -21.98 -14.09
CA GLY A 315 9.28 -21.50 -13.51
C GLY A 315 8.06 -22.29 -13.98
N LEU A 316 8.02 -22.72 -15.27
CA LEU A 316 6.93 -23.55 -15.80
C LEU A 316 6.89 -24.92 -15.11
N GLU A 317 8.03 -25.53 -14.87
CA GLU A 317 8.12 -26.78 -14.12
C GLU A 317 7.56 -26.61 -12.72
N THR A 318 7.97 -25.54 -12.03
CA THR A 318 7.43 -25.19 -10.71
C THR A 318 5.90 -24.95 -10.75
N ALA A 319 5.40 -24.24 -11.75
CA ALA A 319 3.98 -23.93 -11.89
C ALA A 319 3.10 -25.15 -12.21
N ARG A 320 3.65 -26.16 -12.90
CA ARG A 320 2.94 -27.41 -13.23
C ARG A 320 2.76 -28.33 -12.03
N LEU A 321 3.68 -28.29 -11.11
CA LEU A 321 3.74 -29.18 -9.96
C LEU A 321 2.97 -28.65 -8.74
N LEU A 322 1.77 -28.12 -8.87
CA LEU A 322 0.97 -27.56 -7.76
C LEU A 322 0.66 -28.60 -6.65
N GLY A 323 1.68 -28.97 -5.88
CA GLY A 323 1.60 -29.85 -4.71
C GLY A 323 2.42 -29.29 -3.55
N GLY A 324 2.53 -30.01 -2.41
CA GLY A 324 3.29 -29.57 -1.24
C GLY A 324 4.75 -29.23 -1.51
N GLN A 325 5.43 -30.03 -2.36
CA GLN A 325 6.79 -29.77 -2.82
C GLN A 325 6.88 -28.47 -3.63
N THR A 326 5.89 -28.19 -4.46
CA THR A 326 5.81 -26.99 -5.29
C THR A 326 5.70 -25.73 -4.45
N GLN A 327 4.98 -25.79 -3.34
CA GLN A 327 4.85 -24.64 -2.47
C GLN A 327 6.18 -24.28 -1.82
N GLN A 328 6.97 -25.25 -1.42
CA GLN A 328 8.33 -25.02 -0.90
C GLN A 328 9.25 -24.41 -1.98
N ASN A 329 9.15 -24.89 -3.20
CA ASN A 329 9.90 -24.33 -4.32
C ASN A 329 9.48 -22.88 -4.62
N LEU A 330 8.17 -22.57 -4.51
CA LEU A 330 7.68 -21.20 -4.63
C LEU A 330 8.23 -20.27 -3.54
N GLU A 331 8.41 -20.79 -2.35
CA GLU A 331 9.00 -20.04 -1.25
C GLU A 331 10.49 -19.79 -1.43
N SER A 332 11.21 -20.74 -2.02
CA SER A 332 12.62 -20.58 -2.37
C SER A 332 12.86 -19.51 -3.44
N GLU A 333 11.82 -19.14 -4.22
CA GLU A 333 11.88 -18.00 -5.14
C GLU A 333 11.91 -16.63 -4.44
N PHE A 334 11.78 -16.60 -3.13
CA PHE A 334 11.96 -15.38 -2.35
C PHE A 334 13.45 -15.04 -2.26
N GLY A 335 13.87 -14.04 -3.02
CA GLY A 335 15.28 -13.68 -3.18
C GLY A 335 15.93 -12.99 -1.98
N GLY A 336 15.15 -12.69 -0.93
CA GLY A 336 15.67 -12.07 0.29
C GLY A 336 16.36 -10.72 0.08
N ALA A 337 17.39 -10.47 0.86
CA ALA A 337 18.16 -9.21 0.82
C ALA A 337 19.08 -9.07 -0.39
N ASP A 338 19.44 -10.18 -1.04
CA ASP A 338 20.36 -10.18 -2.18
C ASP A 338 19.68 -9.91 -3.53
N CYS A 339 18.34 -9.85 -3.57
CA CYS A 339 17.63 -9.58 -4.81
C CYS A 339 17.59 -8.08 -5.13
N GLU A 340 17.56 -7.75 -6.42
CA GLU A 340 17.17 -6.43 -6.90
C GLU A 340 15.66 -6.36 -7.00
N ALA A 341 15.03 -5.37 -6.36
CA ALA A 341 13.61 -5.09 -6.47
C ALA A 341 13.36 -4.00 -7.51
N LEU A 342 12.23 -4.09 -8.22
CA LEU A 342 11.81 -3.04 -9.17
C LEU A 342 11.62 -1.68 -8.46
N GLY A 343 11.13 -1.72 -7.23
CA GLY A 343 10.86 -0.56 -6.43
C GLY A 343 9.84 -0.88 -5.35
N ARG A 344 9.55 0.10 -4.52
CA ARG A 344 8.57 -0.02 -3.43
C ARG A 344 7.42 0.95 -3.66
N HIS A 345 6.21 0.44 -3.72
CA HIS A 345 5.00 1.24 -3.86
C HIS A 345 4.18 1.23 -2.56
N THR A 346 3.51 2.35 -2.28
CA THR A 346 2.44 2.36 -1.29
C THR A 346 1.16 1.82 -1.92
N ASP A 347 0.40 1.00 -1.20
CA ASP A 347 -0.83 0.42 -1.73
C ASP A 347 -2.04 1.38 -1.67
N GLY A 348 -1.87 2.58 -1.12
CA GLY A 348 -2.94 3.56 -0.95
C GLY A 348 -3.97 3.19 0.13
N ALA A 349 -3.68 2.19 0.98
CA ALA A 349 -4.63 1.68 1.98
C ALA A 349 -4.76 2.55 3.23
N GLY A 350 -3.76 3.36 3.57
CA GLY A 350 -3.81 4.25 4.75
C GLY A 350 -4.54 5.56 4.48
N ILE A 351 -4.85 6.31 5.52
CA ILE A 351 -5.50 7.63 5.41
C ILE A 351 -4.72 8.54 4.46
N ALA A 352 -3.40 8.62 4.63
CA ALA A 352 -2.52 9.42 3.77
C ALA A 352 -2.59 8.95 2.31
N GLY A 353 -2.62 7.63 2.05
CA GLY A 353 -2.73 7.06 0.72
C GLY A 353 -4.08 7.36 0.07
N VAL A 354 -5.19 7.21 0.81
CA VAL A 354 -6.52 7.54 0.31
C VAL A 354 -6.63 9.04 0.01
N VAL A 355 -6.19 9.90 0.93
CA VAL A 355 -6.19 11.35 0.73
C VAL A 355 -5.31 11.74 -0.46
N SER A 356 -4.10 11.18 -0.56
CA SER A 356 -3.21 11.41 -1.72
C SER A 356 -3.88 10.98 -3.03
N THR A 357 -4.52 9.81 -3.05
CA THR A 357 -5.25 9.32 -4.24
C THR A 357 -6.39 10.27 -4.63
N LEU A 358 -7.17 10.72 -3.67
CA LEU A 358 -8.27 11.67 -3.90
C LEU A 358 -7.76 13.03 -4.38
N MET A 359 -6.68 13.56 -3.78
CA MET A 359 -6.07 14.81 -4.23
C MET A 359 -5.50 14.70 -5.64
N GLN A 360 -4.88 13.57 -5.98
CA GLN A 360 -4.37 13.32 -7.33
C GLN A 360 -5.52 13.20 -8.34
N LEU A 361 -6.62 12.53 -8.00
CA LEU A 361 -7.82 12.48 -8.83
C LEU A 361 -8.39 13.86 -9.10
N GLY A 362 -8.44 14.73 -8.09
CA GLY A 362 -8.91 16.12 -8.24
C GLY A 362 -7.99 17.01 -9.09
N ARG A 363 -6.72 16.65 -9.26
CA ARG A 363 -5.75 17.37 -10.13
C ARG A 363 -5.73 16.86 -11.57
N LEU A 364 -6.36 15.73 -11.86
CA LEU A 364 -6.38 15.17 -13.21
C LEU A 364 -7.19 16.07 -14.14
N LYS A 365 -6.60 16.42 -15.28
CA LYS A 365 -7.34 17.08 -16.37
C LYS A 365 -8.35 16.11 -16.97
N LYS A 366 -9.44 16.63 -17.54
CA LYS A 366 -10.49 15.81 -18.17
C LYS A 366 -9.94 14.81 -19.20
N SER A 367 -8.87 15.17 -19.91
CA SER A 367 -8.14 14.30 -20.85
C SER A 367 -7.37 13.15 -20.18
N GLN A 368 -7.16 13.19 -18.87
CA GLN A 368 -6.45 12.17 -18.10
C GLN A 368 -7.43 11.26 -17.33
N LEU A 369 -8.72 11.59 -17.31
CA LEU A 369 -9.76 10.83 -16.62
C LEU A 369 -10.26 9.62 -17.43
N LEU A 370 -9.81 9.44 -18.63
CA LEU A 370 -10.10 8.34 -19.52
C LEU A 370 -8.83 7.59 -19.81
#